data_4cb7f6af379968bd5d08b1501080641a
#
_entry.id   4cb7f6af379968bd5d08b1501080641a
#
_cell.length_a   1.000
_cell.length_b   1.000
_cell.length_c   1.000
_cell.angle_alpha   90.00
_cell.angle_beta   90.00
_cell.angle_gamma   90.00
#
_symmetry.space_group_name_H-M   'P 1'
#
loop_
_entity.id
_entity.type
_entity.pdbx_description
1 polymer ?
#
loop_
_entity_poly.entity_id
_entity_poly.type
_entity_poly.pdbx_seq_one_letter_code
_entity_poly.pdbx_strand_id
1 'polypeptide(L)'
;MSTPLTNKDLLAYLKSLDFHAGFVDRLKVYYRPLVCPFVELIGLARQGEKVGDIGCGSGQFGLLLAHFAKPSFVFGIEISERLVNNARQLFDKYAEPGTTYAFEVFDGIVFPDRIGELDVIYLNDVLHHVPAAAQERFMHDLIAKMKSGARLVLKDINGASPLVYCNKMHDLLFAHEIGHELPWRKAKAWLENNKLIVTEFTKKRMYVYPHYCIVAQKP
;
A
#
# COMPACT_ATOMS: atom_id res chain seq x y z
N MET A 1 6.87 -27.93 -4.43
CA MET A 1 6.21 -26.90 -3.61
C MET A 1 7.21 -25.77 -3.43
N SER A 2 6.91 -24.54 -3.89
CA SER A 2 7.79 -23.41 -3.68
C SER A 2 7.84 -23.04 -2.18
N THR A 3 9.03 -22.75 -1.68
CA THR A 3 9.18 -22.27 -0.29
C THR A 3 8.33 -21.02 -0.07
N PRO A 4 7.58 -20.90 1.04
CA PRO A 4 6.78 -19.70 1.29
C PRO A 4 7.67 -18.46 1.42
N LEU A 5 7.22 -17.35 0.85
CA LEU A 5 7.90 -16.06 0.91
C LEU A 5 8.09 -15.61 2.37
N THR A 6 9.25 -15.06 2.69
CA THR A 6 9.59 -14.60 4.05
C THR A 6 10.14 -13.17 4.04
N ASN A 7 10.15 -12.50 5.21
CA ASN A 7 10.80 -11.20 5.36
C ASN A 7 12.30 -11.24 5.03
N LYS A 8 12.95 -12.40 5.19
CA LYS A 8 14.38 -12.56 4.82
C LYS A 8 14.56 -12.44 3.31
N ASP A 9 13.62 -12.98 2.52
CA ASP A 9 13.67 -12.92 1.06
C ASP A 9 13.46 -11.47 0.60
N LEU A 10 12.50 -10.74 1.19
CA LEU A 10 12.30 -9.32 0.92
C LEU A 10 13.57 -8.50 1.19
N LEU A 11 14.19 -8.72 2.36
CA LEU A 11 15.40 -8.01 2.75
C LEU A 11 16.61 -8.42 1.88
N ALA A 12 16.72 -9.69 1.48
CA ALA A 12 17.77 -10.16 0.58
C ALA A 12 17.65 -9.47 -0.79
N TYR A 13 16.44 -9.43 -1.36
CA TYR A 13 16.19 -8.72 -2.60
C TYR A 13 16.50 -7.22 -2.48
N LEU A 14 15.96 -6.54 -1.48
CA LEU A 14 16.23 -5.10 -1.29
C LEU A 14 17.73 -4.80 -1.09
N LYS A 15 18.48 -5.69 -0.44
CA LYS A 15 19.94 -5.55 -0.27
C LYS A 15 20.73 -5.80 -1.56
N SER A 16 20.20 -6.60 -2.48
CA SER A 16 20.84 -6.82 -3.79
C SER A 16 20.70 -5.63 -4.73
N LEU A 17 19.78 -4.68 -4.42
CA LEU A 17 19.59 -3.47 -5.18
C LEU A 17 20.61 -2.42 -4.75
N ASP A 18 21.31 -1.82 -5.72
CA ASP A 18 22.27 -0.74 -5.46
C ASP A 18 21.54 0.60 -5.32
N PHE A 19 20.98 0.85 -4.13
CA PHE A 19 20.35 2.13 -3.83
C PHE A 19 21.39 3.22 -3.55
N HIS A 20 21.51 4.17 -4.46
CA HIS A 20 22.23 5.43 -4.23
C HIS A 20 21.36 6.41 -3.42
N ALA A 21 20.86 5.97 -2.27
CA ALA A 21 20.06 6.80 -1.37
C ALA A 21 20.89 7.18 -0.12
N GLY A 22 20.54 8.31 0.49
CA GLY A 22 21.12 8.72 1.76
C GLY A 22 20.91 7.66 2.86
N PHE A 23 21.75 7.68 3.90
CA PHE A 23 21.70 6.70 4.99
C PHE A 23 20.32 6.55 5.61
N VAL A 24 19.60 7.65 5.82
CA VAL A 24 18.23 7.66 6.42
C VAL A 24 17.21 6.97 5.49
N ASP A 25 17.29 7.23 4.19
CA ASP A 25 16.36 6.62 3.22
C ASP A 25 16.62 5.12 3.07
N ARG A 26 17.89 4.70 3.09
CA ARG A 26 18.26 3.28 3.13
C ARG A 26 17.73 2.59 4.38
N LEU A 27 17.82 3.25 5.54
CA LEU A 27 17.29 2.70 6.79
C LEU A 27 15.78 2.50 6.70
N LYS A 28 15.02 3.47 6.16
CA LYS A 28 13.58 3.37 5.93
C LYS A 28 13.23 2.19 5.02
N VAL A 29 13.99 2.00 3.93
CA VAL A 29 13.79 0.90 2.98
C VAL A 29 13.91 -0.47 3.65
N TYR A 30 14.91 -0.68 4.51
CA TYR A 30 15.11 -1.97 5.20
C TYR A 30 14.23 -2.15 6.43
N TYR A 31 13.75 -1.07 7.03
CA TYR A 31 12.90 -1.12 8.21
C TYR A 31 11.43 -1.47 7.88
N ARG A 32 10.89 -0.90 6.78
CA ARG A 32 9.47 -1.10 6.43
C ARG A 32 9.03 -2.57 6.33
N PRO A 33 9.77 -3.49 5.68
CA PRO A 33 9.37 -4.91 5.65
C PRO A 33 9.33 -5.60 7.02
N LEU A 34 10.00 -5.02 8.03
CA LEU A 34 10.00 -5.58 9.39
C LEU A 34 8.79 -5.12 10.21
N VAL A 35 8.23 -3.95 9.91
CA VAL A 35 7.12 -3.35 10.67
C VAL A 35 5.79 -3.32 9.90
N CYS A 36 5.81 -3.64 8.61
CA CYS A 36 4.64 -3.76 7.75
C CYS A 36 4.52 -5.21 7.24
N PRO A 37 3.32 -5.81 7.19
CA PRO A 37 3.12 -7.20 6.78
C PRO A 37 3.23 -7.39 5.25
N PHE A 38 4.34 -6.98 4.66
CA PHE A 38 4.54 -7.00 3.20
C PHE A 38 4.46 -8.40 2.60
N VAL A 39 4.92 -9.43 3.30
CA VAL A 39 4.84 -10.82 2.85
C VAL A 39 3.39 -11.22 2.59
N GLU A 40 2.52 -10.95 3.55
CA GLU A 40 1.09 -11.25 3.44
C GLU A 40 0.43 -10.41 2.34
N LEU A 41 0.76 -9.12 2.26
CA LEU A 41 0.21 -8.21 1.25
C LEU A 41 0.62 -8.63 -0.18
N ILE A 42 1.88 -9.01 -0.38
CA ILE A 42 2.39 -9.52 -1.67
C ILE A 42 1.64 -10.80 -2.08
N GLY A 43 1.37 -11.68 -1.12
CA GLY A 43 0.61 -12.92 -1.35
C GLY A 43 -0.83 -12.73 -1.79
N LEU A 44 -1.38 -11.51 -1.68
CA LEU A 44 -2.73 -11.18 -2.16
C LEU A 44 -2.78 -10.84 -3.66
N ALA A 45 -1.65 -10.48 -4.27
CA ALA A 45 -1.57 -10.29 -5.72
C ALA A 45 -1.34 -11.62 -6.43
N ARG A 46 -1.88 -11.75 -7.64
CA ARG A 46 -1.68 -12.92 -8.50
C ARG A 46 -0.82 -12.56 -9.70
N GLN A 47 -0.08 -13.53 -10.20
CA GLN A 47 0.71 -13.36 -11.41
C GLN A 47 -0.18 -12.90 -12.58
N GLY A 48 0.30 -11.90 -13.32
CA GLY A 48 -0.39 -11.36 -14.49
C GLY A 48 -1.48 -10.32 -14.18
N GLU A 49 -1.86 -10.10 -12.90
CA GLU A 49 -2.82 -9.05 -12.55
C GLU A 49 -2.26 -7.64 -12.80
N LYS A 50 -3.16 -6.68 -13.02
CA LYS A 50 -2.85 -5.26 -12.99
C LYS A 50 -3.03 -4.76 -11.55
N VAL A 51 -1.97 -4.29 -10.94
CA VAL A 51 -1.99 -3.86 -9.52
C VAL A 51 -1.88 -2.35 -9.39
N GLY A 52 -2.60 -1.78 -8.42
CA GLY A 52 -2.52 -0.38 -8.02
C GLY A 52 -1.94 -0.22 -6.63
N ASP A 53 -1.11 0.79 -6.42
CA ASP A 53 -0.54 1.17 -5.13
C ASP A 53 -0.87 2.65 -4.86
N ILE A 54 -1.89 2.89 -4.05
CA ILE A 54 -2.35 4.24 -3.69
C ILE A 54 -1.48 4.74 -2.53
N GLY A 55 -0.84 5.90 -2.71
CA GLY A 55 0.18 6.39 -1.79
C GLY A 55 1.47 5.56 -1.90
N CYS A 56 1.91 5.32 -3.13
CA CYS A 56 3.02 4.40 -3.43
C CYS A 56 4.38 4.86 -2.87
N GLY A 57 4.48 6.10 -2.39
CA GLY A 57 5.74 6.68 -1.94
C GLY A 57 6.81 6.61 -3.01
N SER A 58 8.00 6.13 -2.65
CA SER A 58 9.12 5.93 -3.60
C SER A 58 9.04 4.60 -4.36
N GLY A 59 7.88 3.92 -4.41
CA GLY A 59 7.67 2.72 -5.23
C GLY A 59 8.21 1.40 -4.63
N GLN A 60 8.68 1.40 -3.39
CA GLN A 60 9.30 0.20 -2.77
C GLN A 60 8.35 -1.01 -2.75
N PHE A 61 7.11 -0.81 -2.30
CA PHE A 61 6.14 -1.90 -2.22
C PHE A 61 5.76 -2.41 -3.61
N GLY A 62 5.53 -1.49 -4.56
CA GLY A 62 5.29 -1.83 -5.96
C GLY A 62 6.42 -2.63 -6.58
N LEU A 63 7.70 -2.30 -6.28
CA LEU A 63 8.85 -3.07 -6.77
C LEU A 63 8.91 -4.48 -6.16
N LEU A 64 8.59 -4.63 -4.88
CA LEU A 64 8.48 -5.94 -4.24
C LEU A 64 7.34 -6.78 -4.86
N LEU A 65 6.19 -6.15 -5.18
CA LEU A 65 5.11 -6.80 -5.92
C LEU A 65 5.58 -7.25 -7.31
N ALA A 66 6.28 -6.39 -8.06
CA ALA A 66 6.81 -6.71 -9.38
C ALA A 66 7.71 -7.94 -9.34
N HIS A 67 8.62 -8.01 -8.36
CA HIS A 67 9.57 -9.12 -8.24
C HIS A 67 8.92 -10.43 -7.78
N PHE A 68 8.11 -10.41 -6.73
CA PHE A 68 7.61 -11.62 -6.07
C PHE A 68 6.25 -12.09 -6.57
N ALA A 69 5.33 -11.18 -6.92
CA ALA A 69 3.99 -11.52 -7.40
C ALA A 69 3.88 -11.52 -8.93
N LYS A 70 4.81 -10.86 -9.64
CA LYS A 70 4.89 -10.79 -11.11
C LYS A 70 3.58 -10.33 -11.76
N PRO A 71 3.05 -9.17 -11.37
CA PRO A 71 1.92 -8.55 -12.05
C PRO A 71 2.31 -8.18 -13.49
N SER A 72 1.33 -8.05 -14.38
CA SER A 72 1.55 -7.55 -15.74
C SER A 72 1.73 -6.03 -15.79
N PHE A 73 1.14 -5.33 -14.81
CA PHE A 73 1.17 -3.88 -14.71
C PHE A 73 1.17 -3.41 -13.26
N VAL A 74 2.02 -2.43 -12.95
CA VAL A 74 2.05 -1.73 -11.66
C VAL A 74 1.70 -0.27 -11.88
N PHE A 75 0.64 0.21 -11.21
CA PHE A 75 0.24 1.60 -11.22
C PHE A 75 0.36 2.20 -9.84
N GLY A 76 1.16 3.25 -9.69
CA GLY A 76 1.31 3.96 -8.42
C GLY A 76 0.85 5.41 -8.52
N ILE A 77 0.14 5.90 -7.49
CA ILE A 77 -0.15 7.32 -7.33
C ILE A 77 0.33 7.82 -5.97
N GLU A 78 0.83 9.04 -5.94
CA GLU A 78 1.43 9.66 -4.75
C GLU A 78 1.29 11.18 -4.86
N ILE A 79 1.03 11.88 -3.74
CA ILE A 79 0.87 13.35 -3.74
C ILE A 79 2.20 14.09 -3.92
N SER A 80 3.31 13.50 -3.50
CA SER A 80 4.65 14.08 -3.62
C SER A 80 5.26 13.79 -4.98
N GLU A 81 5.39 14.81 -5.82
CA GLU A 81 6.06 14.69 -7.12
C GLU A 81 7.49 14.14 -6.98
N ARG A 82 8.22 14.53 -5.93
CA ARG A 82 9.56 14.00 -5.64
C ARG A 82 9.54 12.49 -5.43
N LEU A 83 8.54 11.97 -4.70
CA LEU A 83 8.42 10.53 -4.46
C LEU A 83 7.99 9.78 -5.72
N VAL A 84 7.10 10.35 -6.53
CA VAL A 84 6.74 9.81 -7.86
C VAL A 84 7.96 9.69 -8.75
N ASN A 85 8.81 10.72 -8.80
CA ASN A 85 10.04 10.69 -9.61
C ASN A 85 11.03 9.64 -9.07
N ASN A 86 11.12 9.47 -7.76
CA ASN A 86 11.94 8.39 -7.16
C ASN A 86 11.38 7.00 -7.53
N ALA A 87 10.05 6.82 -7.52
CA ALA A 87 9.42 5.57 -7.92
C ALA A 87 9.69 5.24 -9.39
N ARG A 88 9.60 6.22 -10.29
CA ARG A 88 9.95 6.06 -11.72
C ARG A 88 11.39 5.61 -11.88
N GLN A 89 12.35 6.33 -11.28
CA GLN A 89 13.78 5.98 -11.33
C GLN A 89 14.06 4.59 -10.76
N LEU A 90 13.36 4.21 -9.68
CA LEU A 90 13.48 2.89 -9.07
C LEU A 90 13.05 1.79 -10.05
N PHE A 91 11.92 1.99 -10.73
CA PHE A 91 11.39 1.02 -11.68
C PHE A 91 12.18 1.01 -13.00
N ASP A 92 12.62 2.16 -13.51
CA ASP A 92 13.49 2.25 -14.68
C ASP A 92 14.77 1.41 -14.50
N LYS A 93 15.27 1.35 -13.25
CA LYS A 93 16.52 0.64 -12.95
C LYS A 93 16.32 -0.84 -12.61
N TYR A 94 15.20 -1.19 -11.95
CA TYR A 94 15.07 -2.48 -11.28
C TYR A 94 13.77 -3.25 -11.59
N ALA A 95 12.86 -2.71 -12.44
CA ALA A 95 11.64 -3.45 -12.77
C ALA A 95 11.97 -4.76 -13.52
N GLU A 96 11.23 -5.80 -13.17
CA GLU A 96 11.37 -7.10 -13.82
C GLU A 96 10.98 -7.03 -15.30
N PRO A 97 11.72 -7.74 -16.20
CA PRO A 97 11.35 -7.84 -17.59
C PRO A 97 9.92 -8.36 -17.77
N GLY A 98 9.11 -7.66 -18.55
CA GLY A 98 7.71 -8.01 -18.80
C GLY A 98 6.70 -7.36 -17.85
N THR A 99 7.13 -6.69 -16.78
CA THR A 99 6.26 -5.83 -15.97
C THR A 99 6.23 -4.43 -16.55
N THR A 100 5.06 -3.96 -16.95
CA THR A 100 4.87 -2.55 -17.30
C THR A 100 4.48 -1.73 -16.06
N TYR A 101 4.73 -0.42 -16.07
CA TYR A 101 4.43 0.42 -14.91
C TYR A 101 4.10 1.85 -15.32
N ALA A 102 3.37 2.54 -14.44
CA ALA A 102 3.15 3.98 -14.53
C ALA A 102 3.04 4.57 -13.11
N PHE A 103 3.61 5.74 -12.93
CA PHE A 103 3.51 6.50 -11.68
C PHE A 103 3.03 7.92 -11.97
N GLU A 104 2.00 8.36 -11.24
CA GLU A 104 1.35 9.65 -11.47
C GLU A 104 1.30 10.46 -10.16
N VAL A 105 1.43 11.78 -10.29
CA VAL A 105 1.19 12.69 -9.16
C VAL A 105 -0.32 12.78 -8.94
N PHE A 106 -0.74 12.54 -7.71
CA PHE A 106 -2.13 12.58 -7.31
C PHE A 106 -2.42 13.90 -6.59
N ASP A 107 -3.49 14.57 -6.96
CA ASP A 107 -3.89 15.84 -6.34
C ASP A 107 -4.56 15.69 -4.96
N GLY A 108 -4.75 14.44 -4.50
CA GLY A 108 -5.46 14.12 -3.25
C GLY A 108 -6.99 14.15 -3.37
N ILE A 109 -7.54 14.45 -4.54
CA ILE A 109 -8.98 14.70 -4.74
C ILE A 109 -9.58 13.81 -5.82
N VAL A 110 -9.02 13.84 -7.05
CA VAL A 110 -9.59 13.19 -8.23
C VAL A 110 -8.78 11.95 -8.61
N PHE A 111 -9.32 10.77 -8.35
CA PHE A 111 -8.67 9.53 -8.75
C PHE A 111 -8.57 9.38 -10.27
N PRO A 112 -7.40 9.01 -10.82
CA PRO A 112 -7.21 8.76 -12.25
C PRO A 112 -8.15 7.66 -12.77
N ASP A 113 -8.59 7.79 -14.03
CA ASP A 113 -9.48 6.79 -14.66
C ASP A 113 -8.83 5.42 -14.77
N ARG A 114 -7.50 5.36 -14.79
CA ARG A 114 -6.71 4.12 -14.80
C ARG A 114 -6.98 3.20 -13.60
N ILE A 115 -7.50 3.71 -12.49
CA ILE A 115 -8.00 2.89 -11.36
C ILE A 115 -9.03 1.86 -11.85
N GLY A 116 -9.86 2.22 -12.84
CA GLY A 116 -10.86 1.33 -13.44
C GLY A 116 -10.30 0.17 -14.26
N GLU A 117 -8.99 0.13 -14.52
CA GLU A 117 -8.33 -0.98 -15.24
C GLU A 117 -7.74 -2.05 -14.31
N LEU A 118 -7.60 -1.73 -13.03
CA LEU A 118 -6.85 -2.54 -12.07
C LEU A 118 -7.65 -3.74 -11.55
N ASP A 119 -6.95 -4.85 -11.30
CA ASP A 119 -7.54 -6.08 -10.73
C ASP A 119 -7.46 -6.08 -9.20
N VAL A 120 -6.39 -5.52 -8.65
CA VAL A 120 -6.21 -5.36 -7.21
C VAL A 120 -5.58 -4.00 -6.90
N ILE A 121 -6.12 -3.33 -5.89
CA ILE A 121 -5.71 -1.99 -5.47
C ILE A 121 -5.29 -2.06 -4.01
N TYR A 122 -4.09 -1.62 -3.71
CA TYR A 122 -3.55 -1.53 -2.37
C TYR A 122 -3.68 -0.10 -1.84
N LEU A 123 -4.15 0.00 -0.62
CA LEU A 123 -4.18 1.21 0.20
C LEU A 123 -3.46 0.89 1.52
N ASN A 124 -2.13 1.04 1.51
CA ASN A 124 -1.25 0.60 2.59
C ASN A 124 -0.73 1.77 3.41
N ASP A 125 -1.22 1.94 4.65
CA ASP A 125 -0.82 3.03 5.54
C ASP A 125 -1.01 4.42 4.92
N VAL A 126 -2.15 4.65 4.29
CA VAL A 126 -2.48 5.91 3.60
C VAL A 126 -3.69 6.59 4.21
N LEU A 127 -4.72 5.81 4.55
CA LEU A 127 -6.00 6.38 4.96
C LEU A 127 -5.87 7.26 6.21
N HIS A 128 -4.97 6.93 7.13
CA HIS A 128 -4.73 7.72 8.33
C HIS A 128 -4.05 9.08 8.07
N HIS A 129 -3.43 9.27 6.89
CA HIS A 129 -2.90 10.57 6.45
C HIS A 129 -3.98 11.44 5.78
N VAL A 130 -5.11 10.86 5.36
CA VAL A 130 -6.24 11.62 4.83
C VAL A 130 -6.93 12.34 5.99
N PRO A 131 -7.23 13.65 5.89
CA PRO A 131 -7.97 14.37 6.92
C PRO A 131 -9.25 13.64 7.32
N ALA A 132 -9.53 13.53 8.62
CA ALA A 132 -10.63 12.71 9.14
C ALA A 132 -12.00 13.01 8.49
N ALA A 133 -12.26 14.27 8.18
CA ALA A 133 -13.50 14.69 7.51
C ALA A 133 -13.58 14.27 6.02
N ALA A 134 -12.44 13.95 5.40
CA ALA A 134 -12.36 13.57 3.99
C ALA A 134 -12.23 12.06 3.76
N GLN A 135 -11.89 11.26 4.80
CA GLN A 135 -11.61 9.83 4.66
C GLN A 135 -12.77 9.04 4.04
N GLU A 136 -14.01 9.30 4.45
CA GLU A 136 -15.18 8.57 3.93
C GLU A 136 -15.40 8.87 2.45
N ARG A 137 -15.29 10.14 2.06
CA ARG A 137 -15.39 10.57 0.67
C ARG A 137 -14.25 9.98 -0.18
N PHE A 138 -13.02 10.01 0.32
CA PHE A 138 -11.86 9.42 -0.33
C PHE A 138 -12.09 7.93 -0.65
N MET A 139 -12.59 7.16 0.33
CA MET A 139 -12.92 5.75 0.14
C MET A 139 -14.06 5.55 -0.87
N HIS A 140 -15.13 6.37 -0.78
CA HIS A 140 -16.24 6.33 -1.73
C HIS A 140 -15.77 6.59 -3.16
N ASP A 141 -14.97 7.65 -3.38
CA ASP A 141 -14.51 8.07 -4.70
C ASP A 141 -13.54 7.04 -5.31
N LEU A 142 -12.64 6.46 -4.50
CA LEU A 142 -11.79 5.33 -4.91
C LEU A 142 -12.63 4.13 -5.36
N ILE A 143 -13.59 3.70 -4.54
CA ILE A 143 -14.45 2.55 -4.82
C ILE A 143 -15.30 2.79 -6.07
N ALA A 144 -15.80 4.01 -6.26
CA ALA A 144 -16.58 4.37 -7.45
C ALA A 144 -15.79 4.14 -8.75
N LYS A 145 -14.49 4.46 -8.75
CA LYS A 145 -13.59 4.27 -9.91
C LYS A 145 -13.20 2.82 -10.17
N MET A 146 -13.25 1.94 -9.17
CA MET A 146 -12.89 0.54 -9.35
C MET A 146 -13.82 -0.15 -10.36
N LYS A 147 -13.29 -1.07 -11.17
CA LYS A 147 -14.12 -1.96 -12.00
C LYS A 147 -14.81 -3.05 -11.17
N SER A 148 -15.87 -3.63 -11.70
CA SER A 148 -16.49 -4.84 -11.16
C SER A 148 -15.46 -5.99 -11.12
N GLY A 149 -15.49 -6.80 -10.07
CA GLY A 149 -14.56 -7.90 -9.83
C GLY A 149 -13.22 -7.47 -9.22
N ALA A 150 -12.86 -6.17 -9.24
CA ALA A 150 -11.62 -5.70 -8.64
C ALA A 150 -11.61 -5.84 -7.11
N ARG A 151 -10.43 -6.10 -6.56
CA ARG A 151 -10.22 -6.23 -5.11
C ARG A 151 -9.53 -4.99 -4.55
N LEU A 152 -10.03 -4.51 -3.42
CA LEU A 152 -9.36 -3.49 -2.60
C LEU A 152 -8.71 -4.16 -1.39
N VAL A 153 -7.43 -3.94 -1.21
CA VAL A 153 -6.65 -4.36 -0.05
C VAL A 153 -6.39 -3.12 0.80
N LEU A 154 -7.21 -2.95 1.84
CA LEU A 154 -7.05 -1.86 2.80
C LEU A 154 -6.25 -2.37 4.00
N LYS A 155 -5.03 -1.90 4.14
CA LYS A 155 -4.17 -2.15 5.30
C LYS A 155 -3.84 -0.84 5.99
N ASP A 156 -4.10 -0.78 7.30
CA ASP A 156 -3.79 0.41 8.08
C ASP A 156 -3.58 0.07 9.57
N ILE A 157 -3.23 1.09 10.38
CA ILE A 157 -3.09 1.00 11.82
C ILE A 157 -4.48 1.07 12.47
N ASN A 158 -4.72 0.19 13.45
CA ASN A 158 -6.00 0.14 14.14
C ASN A 158 -6.13 1.27 15.19
N GLY A 159 -6.91 2.29 14.88
CA GLY A 159 -7.17 3.42 15.77
C GLY A 159 -7.87 3.06 17.09
N ALA A 160 -8.48 1.87 17.22
CA ALA A 160 -9.07 1.39 18.47
C ALA A 160 -8.05 0.72 19.41
N SER A 161 -6.80 0.56 18.99
CA SER A 161 -5.75 -0.03 19.83
C SER A 161 -5.07 1.03 20.68
N PRO A 162 -4.78 0.75 21.97
CA PRO A 162 -3.97 1.67 22.79
C PRO A 162 -2.54 1.87 22.23
N LEU A 163 -2.03 0.93 21.44
CA LEU A 163 -0.74 1.05 20.78
C LEU A 163 -0.73 2.05 19.60
N VAL A 164 -1.88 2.61 19.21
CA VAL A 164 -1.97 3.65 18.18
C VAL A 164 -1.11 4.88 18.52
N TYR A 165 -0.92 5.18 19.81
CA TYR A 165 -0.07 6.28 20.22
C TYR A 165 1.41 6.10 19.84
N CYS A 166 1.90 4.85 19.73
CA CYS A 166 3.24 4.58 19.22
C CYS A 166 3.35 4.97 17.73
N ASN A 167 2.31 4.66 16.93
CA ASN A 167 2.25 5.09 15.54
C ASN A 167 2.19 6.62 15.42
N LYS A 168 1.31 7.27 16.17
CA LYS A 168 1.20 8.75 16.17
C LYS A 168 2.53 9.43 16.51
N MET A 169 3.27 8.89 17.47
CA MET A 169 4.59 9.42 17.81
C MET A 169 5.61 9.17 16.69
N HIS A 170 5.55 8.01 16.02
CA HIS A 170 6.37 7.72 14.86
C HIS A 170 6.07 8.69 13.70
N ASP A 171 4.79 8.88 13.36
CA ASP A 171 4.39 9.77 12.28
C ASP A 171 4.75 11.23 12.59
N LEU A 172 4.59 11.67 13.83
CA LEU A 172 5.02 13.00 14.25
C LEU A 172 6.54 13.21 14.08
N LEU A 173 7.34 12.19 14.39
CA LEU A 173 8.81 12.28 14.30
C LEU A 173 9.33 12.17 12.85
N PHE A 174 8.69 11.38 11.99
CA PHE A 174 9.21 11.05 10.66
C PHE A 174 8.42 11.68 9.50
N ALA A 175 7.12 11.93 9.68
CA ALA A 175 6.27 12.58 8.70
C ALA A 175 5.88 14.00 9.09
N HIS A 176 6.14 14.44 10.34
CA HIS A 176 5.72 15.72 10.91
C HIS A 176 4.19 15.91 10.93
N GLU A 177 3.45 14.81 10.97
CA GLU A 177 1.99 14.76 10.97
C GLU A 177 1.48 13.89 12.11
N ILE A 178 0.23 14.14 12.54
CA ILE A 178 -0.48 13.24 13.46
C ILE A 178 -1.55 12.52 12.66
N GLY A 179 -1.41 11.20 12.54
CA GLY A 179 -2.34 10.37 11.79
C GLY A 179 -3.76 10.35 12.37
N HIS A 180 -4.75 10.14 11.51
CA HIS A 180 -6.15 9.97 11.84
C HIS A 180 -6.56 8.49 11.66
N GLU A 181 -5.94 7.62 12.45
CA GLU A 181 -6.10 6.17 12.34
C GLU A 181 -7.54 5.74 12.61
N LEU A 182 -8.09 5.00 11.68
CA LEU A 182 -9.46 4.54 11.72
C LEU A 182 -9.58 3.21 12.48
N PRO A 183 -10.57 3.05 13.39
CA PRO A 183 -10.90 1.73 13.91
C PRO A 183 -11.29 0.77 12.78
N TRP A 184 -10.75 -0.44 12.77
CA TRP A 184 -11.02 -1.42 11.71
C TRP A 184 -12.51 -1.71 11.48
N ARG A 185 -13.35 -1.64 12.56
CA ARG A 185 -14.81 -1.81 12.44
C ARG A 185 -15.45 -0.74 11.58
N LYS A 186 -14.99 0.50 11.73
CA LYS A 186 -15.48 1.63 10.92
C LYS A 186 -15.01 1.52 9.48
N ALA A 187 -13.75 1.16 9.26
CA ALA A 187 -13.21 0.90 7.94
C ALA A 187 -14.00 -0.20 7.21
N LYS A 188 -14.26 -1.33 7.89
CA LYS A 188 -15.06 -2.44 7.35
C LYS A 188 -16.48 -2.00 7.00
N ALA A 189 -17.15 -1.27 7.90
CA ALA A 189 -18.50 -0.77 7.65
C ALA A 189 -18.56 0.16 6.42
N TRP A 190 -17.55 1.01 6.22
CA TRP A 190 -17.49 1.86 5.01
C TRP A 190 -17.36 1.06 3.72
N LEU A 191 -16.57 -0.02 3.72
CA LEU A 191 -16.46 -0.90 2.56
C LEU A 191 -17.82 -1.57 2.26
N GLU A 192 -18.47 -2.12 3.28
CA GLU A 192 -19.79 -2.78 3.15
C GLU A 192 -20.90 -1.80 2.74
N ASN A 193 -20.91 -0.58 3.28
CA ASN A 193 -21.84 0.49 2.88
C ASN A 193 -21.67 0.91 1.42
N ASN A 194 -20.43 0.84 0.90
CA ASN A 194 -20.12 1.07 -0.51
C ASN A 194 -20.29 -0.20 -1.37
N LYS A 195 -21.02 -1.20 -0.87
CA LYS A 195 -21.38 -2.43 -1.58
C LYS A 195 -20.22 -3.37 -1.91
N LEU A 196 -19.04 -3.21 -1.30
CA LEU A 196 -17.98 -4.20 -1.43
C LEU A 196 -18.27 -5.41 -0.55
N ILE A 197 -17.91 -6.58 -1.05
CA ILE A 197 -17.98 -7.85 -0.32
C ILE A 197 -16.64 -8.08 0.37
N VAL A 198 -16.61 -8.03 1.69
CA VAL A 198 -15.40 -8.35 2.46
C VAL A 198 -15.13 -9.85 2.36
N THR A 199 -14.03 -10.22 1.74
CA THR A 199 -13.61 -11.61 1.52
C THR A 199 -12.61 -12.10 2.56
N GLU A 200 -11.73 -11.20 3.06
CA GLU A 200 -10.74 -11.54 4.06
C GLU A 200 -10.60 -10.41 5.08
N PHE A 201 -10.33 -10.79 6.32
CA PHE A 201 -10.02 -9.85 7.39
C PHE A 201 -8.98 -10.43 8.33
N THR A 202 -7.89 -9.71 8.53
CA THR A 202 -6.83 -10.09 9.46
C THR A 202 -6.44 -8.93 10.37
N LYS A 203 -5.98 -9.27 11.57
CA LYS A 203 -5.32 -8.36 12.49
C LYS A 203 -3.96 -8.92 12.82
N LYS A 204 -2.94 -8.11 12.71
CA LYS A 204 -1.57 -8.51 13.02
C LYS A 204 -0.87 -7.40 13.81
N ARG A 205 -0.25 -7.79 14.91
CA ARG A 205 0.65 -6.89 15.63
C ARG A 205 2.08 -7.19 15.19
N MET A 206 2.75 -6.18 14.67
CA MET A 206 4.17 -6.22 14.39
C MET A 206 4.87 -5.24 15.33
N TYR A 207 5.59 -5.77 16.32
CA TYR A 207 6.16 -4.99 17.41
C TYR A 207 5.09 -4.14 18.13
N VAL A 208 5.15 -2.82 17.99
CA VAL A 208 4.21 -1.85 18.58
C VAL A 208 3.11 -1.43 17.61
N TYR A 209 3.10 -1.89 16.36
CA TYR A 209 2.15 -1.48 15.34
C TYR A 209 0.97 -2.46 15.24
N PRO A 210 -0.25 -2.02 15.64
CA PRO A 210 -1.45 -2.86 15.59
C PRO A 210 -2.13 -2.74 14.22
N HIS A 211 -1.70 -3.53 13.26
CA HIS A 211 -2.27 -3.51 11.91
C HIS A 211 -3.62 -4.22 11.81
N TYR A 212 -4.45 -3.75 10.88
CA TYR A 212 -5.50 -4.55 10.28
C TYR A 212 -5.33 -4.57 8.75
N CYS A 213 -5.84 -5.63 8.14
CA CYS A 213 -5.94 -5.76 6.70
C CYS A 213 -7.34 -6.29 6.36
N ILE A 214 -8.02 -5.62 5.43
CA ILE A 214 -9.33 -5.98 4.91
C ILE A 214 -9.18 -6.16 3.40
N VAL A 215 -9.52 -7.33 2.88
CA VAL A 215 -9.67 -7.55 1.44
C VAL A 215 -11.15 -7.52 1.12
N ALA A 216 -11.54 -6.65 0.20
CA ALA A 216 -12.92 -6.53 -0.23
C ALA A 216 -13.02 -6.47 -1.75
N GLN A 217 -14.02 -7.14 -2.32
CA GLN A 217 -14.25 -7.23 -3.76
C GLN A 217 -15.45 -6.38 -4.16
N LYS A 218 -15.31 -5.63 -5.25
CA LYS A 218 -16.43 -4.93 -5.88
C LYS A 218 -17.24 -5.92 -6.70
N PRO A 219 -18.56 -6.03 -6.47
CA PRO A 219 -19.44 -6.91 -7.25
C PRO A 219 -19.43 -6.65 -8.75
#